data_90370110a16bba88d944891841f10fb8
#
_entry.id   90370110a16bba88d944891841f10fb8
#
_cell.length_a   1.000
_cell.length_b   1.000
_cell.length_c   1.000
_cell.angle_alpha   90.00
_cell.angle_beta   90.00
_cell.angle_gamma   90.00
#
_symmetry.space_group_name_H-M   'P 1'
#
loop_
_entity.id
_entity.type
_entity.pdbx_description
1 polymer ?
#
loop_
_entity_poly.entity_id
_entity_poly.type
_entity_poly.pdbx_seq_one_letter_code
_entity_poly.pdbx_strand_id
1 'polypeptide(L)'
;MASKTIFVDNKEFRYDYGAQFFTVRSKEFGDQVSEWEMKKLVKVWCNGFENNDGHNRYMSTNGMRDLLGNISSGLKIQQNQKVTKIEYFDDYWRLGTNRANFESELLVITTPLPQCVELLKTIPTFDHHDSLDEIKKIEYKKCIALIMTMGSESNFDSPGAYQMMDEDWDFVSDNKIKGISPNTCVTAHASNALSEHLWNDDEAKVKDQLVDKIKNRFNIKPEHSFLHKWLYAQSKKNLEGYFRKIASYDNRLFLAGEVFGGSKIEGAYL
;
A
#
# COMPACT_ATOMS: atom_id res chain seq x y z
N MET A 1 0.63 -0.50 3.13
CA MET A 1 0.85 -1.88 3.64
C MET A 1 -0.49 -2.49 4.01
N ALA A 2 -0.80 -3.68 3.49
CA ALA A 2 -2.11 -4.31 3.71
C ALA A 2 -1.96 -5.83 3.74
N SER A 3 -2.40 -6.42 4.83
CA SER A 3 -2.47 -7.87 5.03
C SER A 3 -3.84 -8.26 5.56
N LYS A 4 -4.26 -9.47 5.29
CA LYS A 4 -5.54 -10.00 5.79
C LYS A 4 -5.37 -11.48 6.13
N THR A 5 -6.07 -11.90 7.17
CA THR A 5 -6.28 -13.31 7.50
C THR A 5 -7.72 -13.67 7.17
N ILE A 6 -7.91 -14.78 6.50
CA ILE A 6 -9.24 -15.36 6.21
C ILE A 6 -9.25 -16.82 6.61
N PHE A 7 -10.46 -17.33 6.86
CA PHE A 7 -10.70 -18.74 7.09
C PHE A 7 -11.61 -19.25 5.97
N VAL A 8 -11.14 -20.27 5.27
CA VAL A 8 -11.88 -20.95 4.19
C VAL A 8 -11.76 -22.44 4.45
N ASP A 9 -12.88 -23.17 4.46
CA ASP A 9 -12.95 -24.61 4.74
C ASP A 9 -12.15 -25.03 6.00
N ASN A 10 -12.28 -24.24 7.08
CA ASN A 10 -11.57 -24.39 8.36
C ASN A 10 -10.04 -24.27 8.28
N LYS A 11 -9.48 -23.79 7.18
CA LYS A 11 -8.05 -23.49 7.03
C LYS A 11 -7.80 -22.00 7.14
N GLU A 12 -6.75 -21.62 7.85
CA GLU A 12 -6.29 -20.23 7.93
C GLU A 12 -5.39 -19.88 6.74
N PHE A 13 -5.67 -18.75 6.10
CA PHE A 13 -4.82 -18.17 5.06
C PHE A 13 -4.50 -16.73 5.42
N ARG A 14 -3.22 -16.38 5.41
CA ARG A 14 -2.75 -15.01 5.62
C ARG A 14 -2.01 -14.53 4.38
N TYR A 15 -2.31 -13.34 3.92
CA TYR A 15 -1.70 -12.79 2.72
C TYR A 15 -1.49 -11.29 2.79
N ASP A 16 -0.40 -10.84 2.15
CA ASP A 16 -0.19 -9.44 1.80
C ASP A 16 -0.81 -9.19 0.43
N TYR A 17 -1.63 -8.15 0.31
CA TYR A 17 -2.28 -7.79 -0.97
C TYR A 17 -2.00 -6.33 -1.39
N GLY A 18 -1.20 -5.61 -0.62
CA GLY A 18 -0.56 -4.34 -0.95
C GLY A 18 0.94 -4.53 -1.11
N ALA A 19 1.76 -3.68 -0.49
CA ALA A 19 3.21 -3.82 -0.51
C ALA A 19 3.63 -5.21 0.00
N GLN A 20 4.48 -5.88 -0.77
CA GLN A 20 4.94 -7.23 -0.47
C GLN A 20 6.23 -7.26 0.32
N PHE A 21 7.07 -6.26 0.12
CA PHE A 21 8.37 -6.09 0.73
C PHE A 21 8.78 -4.60 0.68
N PHE A 22 9.91 -4.29 1.29
CA PHE A 22 10.59 -3.01 1.12
C PHE A 22 12.10 -3.20 1.05
N THR A 23 12.79 -2.19 0.54
CA THR A 23 14.25 -2.11 0.48
C THR A 23 14.72 -0.92 1.31
N VAL A 24 15.98 -0.92 1.70
CA VAL A 24 16.63 0.16 2.45
C VAL A 24 17.67 0.81 1.55
N ARG A 25 17.69 2.13 1.51
CA ARG A 25 18.64 2.93 0.72
C ARG A 25 19.34 4.00 1.52
N SER A 26 18.61 4.67 2.44
CA SER A 26 19.18 5.69 3.32
C SER A 26 19.71 5.07 4.61
N LYS A 27 20.70 5.73 5.21
CA LYS A 27 21.21 5.33 6.52
C LYS A 27 20.14 5.44 7.59
N GLU A 28 19.37 6.52 7.59
CA GLU A 28 18.33 6.81 8.57
C GLU A 28 17.26 5.70 8.61
N PHE A 29 16.75 5.30 7.44
CA PHE A 29 15.79 4.19 7.37
C PHE A 29 16.45 2.86 7.71
N GLY A 30 17.74 2.66 7.38
CA GLY A 30 18.50 1.46 7.74
C GLY A 30 18.67 1.29 9.24
N ASP A 31 18.95 2.37 9.96
CA ASP A 31 19.05 2.36 11.42
C ASP A 31 17.70 1.93 12.04
N GLN A 32 16.58 2.46 11.52
CA GLN A 32 15.24 2.09 11.96
C GLN A 32 14.89 0.62 11.64
N VAL A 33 15.23 0.15 10.44
CA VAL A 33 14.98 -1.24 10.04
C VAL A 33 15.79 -2.21 10.91
N SER A 34 17.03 -1.86 11.28
CA SER A 34 17.86 -2.66 12.19
C SER A 34 17.20 -2.78 13.58
N GLU A 35 16.56 -1.70 14.06
CA GLU A 35 15.78 -1.76 15.30
C GLU A 35 14.57 -2.69 15.17
N TRP A 36 13.86 -2.64 14.05
CA TRP A 36 12.74 -3.55 13.79
C TRP A 36 13.18 -5.02 13.66
N GLU A 37 14.36 -5.28 13.09
CA GLU A 37 14.93 -6.63 13.03
C GLU A 37 15.27 -7.16 14.46
N MET A 38 15.92 -6.34 15.29
CA MET A 38 16.19 -6.69 16.70
C MET A 38 14.90 -7.02 17.47
N LYS A 39 13.82 -6.29 17.20
CA LYS A 39 12.49 -6.53 17.77
C LYS A 39 11.73 -7.68 17.09
N LYS A 40 12.31 -8.32 16.08
CA LYS A 40 11.69 -9.40 15.26
C LYS A 40 10.39 -8.98 14.56
N LEU A 41 10.21 -7.70 14.29
CA LEU A 41 9.06 -7.16 13.56
C LEU A 41 9.22 -7.36 12.05
N VAL A 42 10.46 -7.31 11.57
CA VAL A 42 10.82 -7.54 10.17
C VAL A 42 11.95 -8.54 10.07
N LYS A 43 12.11 -9.11 8.90
CA LYS A 43 13.21 -10.00 8.52
C LYS A 43 13.56 -9.82 7.05
N VAL A 44 14.76 -10.21 6.67
CA VAL A 44 15.12 -10.35 5.25
C VAL A 44 14.32 -11.52 4.66
N TRP A 45 13.62 -11.27 3.56
CA TRP A 45 12.94 -12.29 2.77
C TRP A 45 13.92 -12.94 1.78
N CYS A 46 14.58 -12.11 0.98
CA CYS A 46 15.56 -12.55 -0.01
C CYS A 46 16.45 -11.37 -0.45
N ASN A 47 17.43 -11.68 -1.31
CA ASN A 47 18.36 -10.71 -1.90
C ASN A 47 18.11 -10.49 -3.41
N GLY A 48 16.87 -10.56 -3.82
CA GLY A 48 16.40 -10.53 -5.19
C GLY A 48 15.45 -11.71 -5.45
N PHE A 49 14.63 -11.64 -6.51
CA PHE A 49 13.65 -12.68 -6.81
C PHE A 49 14.14 -13.62 -7.92
N GLU A 50 14.48 -13.10 -9.08
CA GLU A 50 15.03 -13.89 -10.19
C GLU A 50 16.54 -13.95 -10.15
N ASN A 51 17.17 -12.81 -9.82
CA ASN A 51 18.61 -12.68 -9.69
C ASN A 51 18.95 -12.07 -8.33
N ASN A 52 20.00 -12.60 -7.70
CA ASN A 52 20.57 -11.99 -6.52
C ASN A 52 21.27 -10.68 -6.93
N ASP A 53 20.66 -9.54 -6.63
CA ASP A 53 21.20 -8.20 -6.89
C ASP A 53 21.94 -7.61 -5.69
N GLY A 54 22.09 -8.39 -4.61
CA GLY A 54 22.78 -8.01 -3.38
C GLY A 54 21.98 -7.10 -2.46
N HIS A 55 20.76 -6.70 -2.82
CA HIS A 55 19.92 -5.84 -2.00
C HIS A 55 18.87 -6.63 -1.22
N ASN A 56 18.86 -6.47 0.09
CA ASN A 56 17.88 -7.10 0.96
C ASN A 56 16.46 -6.64 0.62
N ARG A 57 15.56 -7.62 0.50
CA ARG A 57 14.10 -7.42 0.48
C ARG A 57 13.58 -7.75 1.87
N TYR A 58 13.17 -6.73 2.61
CA TYR A 58 12.63 -6.88 3.95
C TYR A 58 11.12 -7.10 3.91
N MET A 59 10.64 -7.92 4.82
CA MET A 59 9.21 -8.16 5.03
C MET A 59 8.89 -8.17 6.52
N SER A 60 7.64 -7.87 6.88
CA SER A 60 7.17 -8.09 8.25
C SER A 60 6.94 -9.58 8.51
N THR A 61 7.27 -10.03 9.71
CA THR A 61 7.19 -11.45 10.11
C THR A 61 5.79 -12.02 10.08
N ASN A 62 4.77 -11.19 10.33
CA ASN A 62 3.36 -11.60 10.39
C ASN A 62 2.49 -10.95 9.30
N GLY A 63 3.11 -10.45 8.23
CA GLY A 63 2.48 -9.69 7.17
C GLY A 63 2.65 -8.17 7.34
N MET A 64 2.68 -7.46 6.24
CA MET A 64 3.08 -6.05 6.17
C MET A 64 2.22 -5.11 7.04
N ARG A 65 0.96 -5.45 7.28
CA ARG A 65 0.07 -4.66 8.15
C ARG A 65 0.47 -4.74 9.63
N ASP A 66 1.05 -5.86 10.07
CA ASP A 66 1.44 -6.07 11.45
C ASP A 66 2.55 -5.08 11.87
N LEU A 67 3.48 -4.77 10.96
CA LEU A 67 4.50 -3.75 11.18
C LEU A 67 3.85 -2.39 11.50
N LEU A 68 2.79 -2.00 10.78
CA LEU A 68 2.07 -0.75 11.07
C LEU A 68 1.43 -0.77 12.46
N GLY A 69 0.84 -1.90 12.86
CA GLY A 69 0.27 -2.08 14.20
C GLY A 69 1.31 -1.86 15.30
N ASN A 70 2.51 -2.39 15.10
CA ASN A 70 3.62 -2.23 16.04
C ASN A 70 4.16 -0.79 16.07
N ILE A 71 4.40 -0.16 14.93
CA ILE A 71 4.88 1.24 14.84
C ILE A 71 3.88 2.21 15.48
N SER A 72 2.60 1.94 15.35
CA SER A 72 1.54 2.79 15.87
C SER A 72 1.20 2.55 17.35
N SER A 73 1.88 1.62 17.98
CA SER A 73 1.68 1.32 19.41
C SER A 73 1.95 2.56 20.27
N GLY A 74 0.99 2.90 21.14
CA GLY A 74 1.06 4.10 21.99
C GLY A 74 0.52 5.38 21.35
N LEU A 75 0.18 5.37 20.07
CA LEU A 75 -0.47 6.50 19.41
C LEU A 75 -1.99 6.47 19.60
N LYS A 76 -2.61 7.66 19.72
CA LYS A 76 -4.08 7.79 19.72
C LYS A 76 -4.63 7.65 18.31
N ILE A 77 -5.08 6.45 17.95
CA ILE A 77 -5.60 6.16 16.61
C ILE A 77 -7.12 6.02 16.66
N GLN A 78 -7.81 6.75 15.79
CA GLN A 78 -9.26 6.66 15.59
C GLN A 78 -9.53 5.95 14.25
N GLN A 79 -9.94 4.68 14.33
CA GLN A 79 -10.29 3.90 13.15
C GLN A 79 -11.76 4.09 12.75
N ASN A 80 -12.08 3.74 11.49
CA ASN A 80 -13.43 3.85 10.94
C ASN A 80 -14.02 5.27 11.01
N GLN A 81 -13.14 6.28 10.91
CA GLN A 81 -13.47 7.69 10.85
C GLN A 81 -13.09 8.22 9.46
N LYS A 82 -14.06 8.35 8.58
CA LYS A 82 -13.83 8.96 7.27
C LYS A 82 -13.99 10.47 7.41
N VAL A 83 -12.89 11.21 7.28
CA VAL A 83 -12.92 12.67 7.20
C VAL A 83 -13.59 13.07 5.90
N THR A 84 -14.64 13.89 5.97
CA THR A 84 -15.42 14.36 4.83
C THR A 84 -15.41 15.87 4.70
N LYS A 85 -15.00 16.58 5.74
CA LYS A 85 -14.94 18.05 5.78
C LYS A 85 -13.77 18.52 6.63
N ILE A 86 -13.13 19.60 6.18
CA ILE A 86 -12.08 20.30 6.89
C ILE A 86 -12.44 21.77 6.95
N GLU A 87 -12.31 22.39 8.11
CA GLU A 87 -12.53 23.81 8.34
C GLU A 87 -11.40 24.38 9.17
N TYR A 88 -11.00 25.62 8.89
CA TYR A 88 -10.00 26.35 9.67
C TYR A 88 -10.66 27.54 10.38
N PHE A 89 -10.49 27.62 11.69
CA PHE A 89 -11.07 28.68 12.54
C PHE A 89 -10.02 29.14 13.55
N ASP A 90 -9.89 30.44 13.74
CA ASP A 90 -9.17 31.03 14.86
C ASP A 90 -7.94 30.23 15.34
N ASP A 91 -7.06 29.85 14.42
CA ASP A 91 -5.84 29.10 14.68
C ASP A 91 -5.98 27.60 14.96
N TYR A 92 -7.12 26.97 14.68
CA TYR A 92 -7.27 25.52 14.80
C TYR A 92 -8.05 24.92 13.63
N TRP A 93 -7.82 23.62 13.43
CA TRP A 93 -8.51 22.80 12.44
C TRP A 93 -9.69 22.08 13.07
N ARG A 94 -10.82 22.08 12.38
CA ARG A 94 -11.94 21.19 12.69
C ARG A 94 -12.12 20.19 11.55
N LEU A 95 -12.14 18.91 11.91
CA LEU A 95 -12.28 17.78 10.99
C LEU A 95 -13.63 17.12 11.24
N GLY A 96 -14.53 17.23 10.26
CA GLY A 96 -15.81 16.52 10.28
C GLY A 96 -15.66 15.11 9.72
N THR A 97 -16.12 14.11 10.47
CA THR A 97 -16.19 12.72 10.01
C THR A 97 -17.64 12.24 9.95
N ASN A 98 -17.83 11.01 9.46
CA ASN A 98 -19.14 10.35 9.48
C ASN A 98 -19.64 10.00 10.89
N ARG A 99 -18.85 10.22 11.96
CA ARG A 99 -19.20 9.83 13.35
C ARG A 99 -18.99 10.93 14.38
N ALA A 100 -17.97 11.77 14.21
CA ALA A 100 -17.57 12.76 15.20
C ALA A 100 -16.85 13.94 14.53
N ASN A 101 -16.64 15.00 15.30
CA ASN A 101 -15.73 16.08 14.95
C ASN A 101 -14.46 15.98 15.80
N PHE A 102 -13.35 16.38 15.22
CA PHE A 102 -12.05 16.46 15.88
C PHE A 102 -11.47 17.86 15.70
N GLU A 103 -10.71 18.31 16.66
CA GLU A 103 -10.03 19.60 16.61
C GLU A 103 -8.53 19.42 16.82
N SER A 104 -7.73 20.22 16.13
CA SER A 104 -6.27 20.17 16.20
C SER A 104 -5.66 21.51 15.81
N GLU A 105 -4.57 21.90 16.45
CA GLU A 105 -3.80 23.09 16.07
C GLU A 105 -2.99 22.89 14.79
N LEU A 106 -2.62 21.66 14.46
CA LEU A 106 -1.84 21.31 13.28
C LEU A 106 -2.50 20.15 12.54
N LEU A 107 -2.54 20.23 11.22
CA LEU A 107 -3.10 19.18 10.37
C LEU A 107 -2.04 18.66 9.38
N VAL A 108 -1.84 17.34 9.39
CA VAL A 108 -1.05 16.63 8.39
C VAL A 108 -1.96 15.71 7.61
N ILE A 109 -2.06 15.89 6.30
CA ILE A 109 -2.86 15.04 5.41
C ILE A 109 -1.90 14.09 4.68
N THR A 110 -2.12 12.78 4.86
CA THR A 110 -1.29 11.72 4.28
C THR A 110 -2.05 10.82 3.29
N THR A 111 -3.25 11.21 2.90
CA THR A 111 -4.04 10.50 1.88
C THR A 111 -3.39 10.65 0.50
N PRO A 112 -3.65 9.74 -0.46
CA PRO A 112 -3.27 9.96 -1.85
C PRO A 112 -3.72 11.34 -2.35
N LEU A 113 -2.87 12.00 -3.13
CA LEU A 113 -3.08 13.41 -3.50
C LEU A 113 -4.46 13.73 -4.12
N PRO A 114 -5.06 12.88 -4.98
CA PRO A 114 -6.41 13.14 -5.46
C PRO A 114 -7.45 13.22 -4.33
N GLN A 115 -7.34 12.36 -3.32
CA GLN A 115 -8.21 12.41 -2.13
C GLN A 115 -7.88 13.61 -1.24
N CYS A 116 -6.60 13.97 -1.12
CA CYS A 116 -6.17 15.18 -0.42
C CYS A 116 -6.79 16.43 -1.06
N VAL A 117 -6.72 16.58 -2.37
CA VAL A 117 -7.31 17.72 -3.11
C VAL A 117 -8.81 17.81 -2.86
N GLU A 118 -9.54 16.69 -2.88
CA GLU A 118 -10.97 16.69 -2.59
C GLU A 118 -11.28 17.13 -1.16
N LEU A 119 -10.46 16.74 -0.19
CA LEU A 119 -10.61 17.23 1.19
C LEU A 119 -10.30 18.73 1.30
N LEU A 120 -9.22 19.20 0.66
CA LEU A 120 -8.86 20.63 0.67
C LEU A 120 -9.95 21.53 0.08
N LYS A 121 -10.66 21.07 -0.95
CA LYS A 121 -11.81 21.79 -1.52
C LYS A 121 -12.97 22.02 -0.54
N THR A 122 -13.00 21.28 0.56
CA THR A 122 -14.05 21.49 1.59
C THR A 122 -13.76 22.65 2.52
N ILE A 123 -12.56 23.22 2.50
CA ILE A 123 -12.18 24.39 3.28
C ILE A 123 -12.78 25.64 2.60
N PRO A 124 -13.68 26.40 3.26
CA PRO A 124 -14.39 27.51 2.62
C PRO A 124 -13.48 28.62 2.08
N THR A 125 -12.34 28.85 2.74
CA THR A 125 -11.36 29.89 2.38
C THR A 125 -10.20 29.32 1.57
N PHE A 126 -10.34 28.11 1.04
CA PHE A 126 -9.29 27.49 0.28
C PHE A 126 -9.16 28.18 -1.07
N ASP A 127 -8.14 29.04 -1.18
CA ASP A 127 -7.81 29.67 -2.43
C ASP A 127 -6.98 28.69 -3.30
N HIS A 128 -7.38 28.54 -4.55
CA HIS A 128 -6.74 27.66 -5.51
C HIS A 128 -5.37 28.26 -5.97
N HIS A 129 -4.44 28.43 -5.02
CA HIS A 129 -3.11 28.92 -5.35
C HIS A 129 -2.35 27.97 -6.30
N ASP A 130 -1.50 28.57 -7.14
CA ASP A 130 -0.61 27.88 -8.11
C ASP A 130 0.21 26.74 -7.48
N SER A 131 0.47 26.80 -6.15
CA SER A 131 1.18 25.77 -5.41
C SER A 131 0.52 24.37 -5.41
N LEU A 132 -0.76 24.29 -5.77
CA LEU A 132 -1.49 23.01 -5.86
C LEU A 132 -1.59 22.45 -7.28
N ASP A 133 -1.22 23.21 -8.30
CA ASP A 133 -1.32 22.76 -9.67
C ASP A 133 -0.36 21.61 -9.97
N GLU A 134 0.79 21.57 -9.31
CA GLU A 134 1.71 20.44 -9.36
C GLU A 134 1.08 19.19 -8.70
N ILE A 135 0.45 19.35 -7.55
CA ILE A 135 -0.20 18.29 -6.78
C ILE A 135 -1.38 17.68 -7.55
N LYS A 136 -2.19 18.51 -8.20
CA LYS A 136 -3.34 18.06 -9.01
C LYS A 136 -2.93 17.25 -10.25
N LYS A 137 -1.71 17.43 -10.75
CA LYS A 137 -1.17 16.73 -11.93
C LYS A 137 -0.59 15.35 -11.60
N ILE A 138 -0.49 15.00 -10.33
CA ILE A 138 0.06 13.70 -9.94
C ILE A 138 -0.95 12.59 -10.24
N GLU A 139 -0.55 11.70 -11.13
CA GLU A 139 -1.28 10.50 -11.46
C GLU A 139 -0.78 9.30 -10.66
N TYR A 140 -1.65 8.33 -10.50
CA TYR A 140 -1.37 7.08 -9.80
C TYR A 140 -1.56 5.89 -10.73
N LYS A 141 -0.71 4.88 -10.57
CA LYS A 141 -0.92 3.56 -11.14
C LYS A 141 -2.08 2.89 -10.44
N LYS A 142 -2.88 2.14 -11.19
CA LYS A 142 -3.86 1.20 -10.64
C LYS A 142 -3.23 -0.17 -10.48
N CYS A 143 -3.72 -0.96 -9.54
CA CYS A 143 -3.34 -2.36 -9.41
C CYS A 143 -4.55 -3.18 -8.97
N ILE A 144 -4.84 -4.25 -9.73
CA ILE A 144 -5.78 -5.29 -9.30
C ILE A 144 -4.94 -6.40 -8.68
N ALA A 145 -5.15 -6.63 -7.39
CA ALA A 145 -4.56 -7.74 -6.68
C ALA A 145 -5.52 -8.93 -6.73
N LEU A 146 -5.07 -10.05 -7.29
CA LEU A 146 -5.74 -11.34 -7.26
C LEU A 146 -5.14 -12.16 -6.11
N ILE A 147 -6.00 -12.62 -5.21
CA ILE A 147 -5.62 -13.47 -4.08
C ILE A 147 -6.26 -14.84 -4.29
N MET A 148 -5.48 -15.90 -4.13
CA MET A 148 -5.91 -17.26 -4.39
C MET A 148 -5.53 -18.18 -3.23
N THR A 149 -6.49 -18.96 -2.70
CA THR A 149 -6.18 -20.05 -1.78
C THR A 149 -6.05 -21.36 -2.56
N MET A 150 -5.15 -22.22 -2.09
CA MET A 150 -4.81 -23.46 -2.77
C MET A 150 -5.07 -24.66 -1.88
N GLY A 151 -5.54 -25.77 -2.46
CA GLY A 151 -5.68 -27.06 -1.76
C GLY A 151 -4.38 -27.84 -1.68
N SER A 152 -3.42 -27.51 -2.54
CA SER A 152 -2.09 -28.12 -2.62
C SER A 152 -1.00 -27.08 -2.56
N GLU A 153 0.25 -27.49 -2.47
CA GLU A 153 1.39 -26.57 -2.54
C GLU A 153 1.50 -25.96 -3.94
N SER A 154 2.02 -24.77 -4.02
CA SER A 154 2.40 -24.16 -5.28
C SER A 154 3.74 -24.75 -5.75
N ASN A 155 3.99 -24.69 -7.05
CA ASN A 155 5.26 -25.11 -7.63
C ASN A 155 6.28 -23.95 -7.67
N PHE A 156 6.18 -22.99 -6.75
CA PHE A 156 7.07 -21.83 -6.71
C PHE A 156 8.38 -22.22 -6.03
N ASP A 157 9.48 -21.93 -6.71
CA ASP A 157 10.82 -22.06 -6.11
C ASP A 157 11.05 -21.00 -5.04
N SER A 158 11.98 -21.27 -4.12
CA SER A 158 12.44 -20.24 -3.16
C SER A 158 12.98 -19.02 -3.92
N PRO A 159 12.62 -17.82 -3.51
CA PRO A 159 11.96 -17.39 -2.27
C PRO A 159 10.41 -17.35 -2.33
N GLY A 160 9.79 -17.98 -3.30
CA GLY A 160 8.34 -18.06 -3.44
C GLY A 160 7.73 -16.82 -4.09
N ALA A 161 8.48 -16.11 -4.92
CA ALA A 161 7.97 -14.93 -5.59
C ALA A 161 8.69 -14.61 -6.89
N TYR A 162 7.97 -13.94 -7.79
CA TYR A 162 8.42 -13.46 -9.08
C TYR A 162 8.10 -11.99 -9.23
N GLN A 163 9.10 -11.18 -9.53
CA GLN A 163 8.96 -9.78 -9.90
C GLN A 163 9.12 -9.67 -11.41
N MET A 164 8.02 -9.71 -12.14
CA MET A 164 8.04 -9.92 -13.58
C MET A 164 8.05 -8.61 -14.36
N MET A 165 7.22 -7.65 -13.97
CA MET A 165 7.03 -6.39 -14.67
C MET A 165 6.75 -6.59 -16.17
N ASP A 166 5.98 -7.62 -16.50
CA ASP A 166 5.51 -7.91 -17.86
C ASP A 166 4.15 -7.25 -18.16
N GLU A 167 3.56 -7.58 -19.30
CA GLU A 167 2.29 -6.99 -19.72
C GLU A 167 1.12 -7.34 -18.78
N ASP A 168 1.13 -8.53 -18.19
CA ASP A 168 0.05 -9.03 -17.35
C ASP A 168 0.31 -8.81 -15.86
N TRP A 169 1.55 -9.04 -15.39
CA TRP A 169 1.86 -9.12 -13.95
C TRP A 169 3.07 -8.28 -13.57
N ASP A 170 2.94 -7.50 -12.51
CA ASP A 170 4.08 -6.82 -11.88
C ASP A 170 4.76 -7.71 -10.83
N PHE A 171 3.97 -8.49 -10.08
CA PHE A 171 4.48 -9.30 -8.99
C PHE A 171 3.55 -10.47 -8.65
N VAL A 172 4.12 -11.64 -8.34
CA VAL A 172 3.38 -12.81 -7.88
C VAL A 172 4.13 -13.45 -6.71
N SER A 173 3.44 -13.82 -5.63
CA SER A 173 4.07 -14.46 -4.47
C SER A 173 3.18 -15.52 -3.82
N ASP A 174 3.82 -16.59 -3.32
CA ASP A 174 3.22 -17.56 -2.42
C ASP A 174 3.49 -17.14 -0.96
N ASN A 175 2.44 -16.78 -0.26
CA ASN A 175 2.51 -16.30 1.12
C ASN A 175 2.90 -17.40 2.13
N LYS A 176 2.74 -18.71 1.78
CA LYS A 176 3.24 -19.82 2.58
C LYS A 176 4.77 -19.92 2.48
N ILE A 177 5.33 -19.93 1.26
CA ILE A 177 6.78 -19.97 1.04
C ILE A 177 7.42 -18.70 1.59
N LYS A 178 6.81 -17.54 1.42
CA LYS A 178 7.18 -16.28 2.07
C LYS A 178 7.23 -16.39 3.59
N GLY A 179 6.47 -17.32 4.19
CA GLY A 179 6.48 -17.62 5.63
C GLY A 179 5.56 -16.75 6.46
N ILE A 180 4.48 -16.22 5.88
CA ILE A 180 3.42 -15.47 6.59
C ILE A 180 2.10 -16.23 6.67
N SER A 181 1.87 -17.22 5.82
CA SER A 181 0.65 -18.04 5.81
C SER A 181 0.93 -19.49 6.22
N PRO A 182 0.09 -20.12 7.04
CA PRO A 182 0.22 -21.54 7.36
C PRO A 182 -0.15 -22.43 6.17
N ASN A 183 -1.02 -21.95 5.27
CA ASN A 183 -1.48 -22.67 4.09
C ASN A 183 -1.14 -21.90 2.81
N THR A 184 -1.05 -22.61 1.69
CA THR A 184 -0.67 -22.05 0.39
C THR A 184 -1.68 -21.01 -0.07
N CYS A 185 -1.21 -19.78 -0.21
CA CYS A 185 -2.00 -18.65 -0.64
C CYS A 185 -1.16 -17.75 -1.56
N VAL A 186 -1.58 -17.61 -2.80
CA VAL A 186 -0.87 -16.84 -3.82
C VAL A 186 -1.51 -15.48 -3.97
N THR A 187 -0.69 -14.44 -3.96
CA THR A 187 -1.07 -13.08 -4.32
C THR A 187 -0.41 -12.72 -5.65
N ALA A 188 -1.20 -12.24 -6.60
CA ALA A 188 -0.72 -11.74 -7.89
C ALA A 188 -1.18 -10.30 -8.09
N HIS A 189 -0.23 -9.41 -8.37
CA HIS A 189 -0.49 -8.01 -8.72
C HIS A 189 -0.49 -7.88 -10.24
N ALA A 190 -1.63 -7.58 -10.81
CA ALA A 190 -1.74 -7.27 -12.22
C ALA A 190 -0.97 -5.99 -12.54
N SER A 191 -0.36 -5.93 -13.72
CA SER A 191 0.32 -4.74 -14.21
C SER A 191 -0.61 -3.52 -14.25
N ASN A 192 -0.04 -2.32 -14.26
CA ASN A 192 -0.86 -1.11 -14.38
C ASN A 192 -1.67 -1.12 -15.68
N ALA A 193 -1.10 -1.58 -16.79
CA ALA A 193 -1.78 -1.63 -18.09
C ALA A 193 -2.99 -2.57 -18.04
N LEU A 194 -2.82 -3.79 -17.56
CA LEU A 194 -3.90 -4.75 -17.40
C LEU A 194 -4.95 -4.26 -16.39
N SER A 195 -4.50 -3.66 -15.29
CA SER A 195 -5.40 -3.12 -14.26
C SER A 195 -6.25 -1.97 -14.81
N GLU A 196 -5.67 -1.05 -15.59
CA GLU A 196 -6.42 0.04 -16.23
C GLU A 196 -7.44 -0.50 -17.24
N HIS A 197 -7.04 -1.48 -18.05
CA HIS A 197 -7.90 -2.12 -19.05
C HIS A 197 -9.15 -2.76 -18.41
N LEU A 198 -8.96 -3.50 -17.32
CA LEU A 198 -10.02 -4.26 -16.63
C LEU A 198 -10.74 -3.47 -15.52
N TRP A 199 -10.41 -2.20 -15.32
CA TRP A 199 -10.84 -1.46 -14.12
C TRP A 199 -12.33 -1.35 -13.94
N ASN A 200 -13.04 -1.09 -15.06
CA ASN A 200 -14.47 -0.82 -15.08
C ASN A 200 -15.32 -2.05 -15.45
N ASP A 201 -14.68 -3.17 -15.73
CA ASP A 201 -15.37 -4.40 -16.09
C ASP A 201 -16.02 -5.06 -14.88
N ASP A 202 -16.98 -5.95 -15.13
CA ASP A 202 -17.63 -6.76 -14.11
C ASP A 202 -16.62 -7.57 -13.28
N GLU A 203 -16.75 -7.49 -11.97
CA GLU A 203 -15.75 -8.05 -11.05
C GLU A 203 -15.62 -9.58 -11.20
N ALA A 204 -16.71 -10.29 -11.47
CA ALA A 204 -16.66 -11.74 -11.66
C ALA A 204 -15.90 -12.09 -12.95
N LYS A 205 -16.17 -11.38 -14.03
CA LYS A 205 -15.45 -11.57 -15.31
C LYS A 205 -13.96 -11.24 -15.17
N VAL A 206 -13.62 -10.12 -14.51
CA VAL A 206 -12.23 -9.74 -14.24
C VAL A 206 -11.52 -10.84 -13.44
N LYS A 207 -12.17 -11.34 -12.40
CA LYS A 207 -11.63 -12.41 -11.56
C LYS A 207 -11.35 -13.68 -12.37
N ASP A 208 -12.31 -14.15 -13.15
CA ASP A 208 -12.19 -15.37 -13.95
C ASP A 208 -11.06 -15.21 -14.99
N GLN A 209 -10.99 -14.08 -15.68
CA GLN A 209 -9.93 -13.78 -16.64
C GLN A 209 -8.54 -13.77 -16.01
N LEU A 210 -8.38 -13.15 -14.83
CA LEU A 210 -7.10 -13.11 -14.13
C LEU A 210 -6.71 -14.49 -13.59
N VAL A 211 -7.70 -15.27 -13.11
CA VAL A 211 -7.47 -16.65 -12.67
C VAL A 211 -7.00 -17.52 -13.84
N ASP A 212 -7.59 -17.38 -15.02
CA ASP A 212 -7.17 -18.17 -16.18
C ASP A 212 -5.76 -17.78 -16.65
N LYS A 213 -5.42 -16.49 -16.66
CA LYS A 213 -4.07 -16.01 -16.98
C LYS A 213 -3.02 -16.60 -16.01
N ILE A 214 -3.27 -16.55 -14.71
CA ILE A 214 -2.31 -17.04 -13.70
C ILE A 214 -2.19 -18.56 -13.71
N LYS A 215 -3.30 -19.30 -13.92
CA LYS A 215 -3.28 -20.75 -14.10
C LYS A 215 -2.41 -21.16 -15.27
N ASN A 216 -2.56 -20.51 -16.41
CA ASN A 216 -1.80 -20.81 -17.62
C ASN A 216 -0.31 -20.49 -17.45
N ARG A 217 0.02 -19.41 -16.72
CA ARG A 217 1.39 -18.96 -16.53
C ARG A 217 2.17 -19.84 -15.54
N PHE A 218 1.55 -20.25 -14.44
CA PHE A 218 2.22 -20.92 -13.32
C PHE A 218 1.75 -22.34 -13.07
N ASN A 219 0.82 -22.85 -13.89
CA ASN A 219 0.26 -24.19 -13.75
C ASN A 219 -0.29 -24.47 -12.32
N ILE A 220 -0.95 -23.48 -11.72
CA ILE A 220 -1.57 -23.57 -10.40
C ILE A 220 -3.08 -23.74 -10.50
N LYS A 221 -3.70 -24.37 -9.48
CA LYS A 221 -5.16 -24.60 -9.42
C LYS A 221 -5.72 -24.02 -8.14
N PRO A 222 -6.22 -22.75 -8.17
CA PRO A 222 -6.85 -22.15 -7.01
C PRO A 222 -8.18 -22.85 -6.67
N GLU A 223 -8.45 -22.99 -5.37
CA GLU A 223 -9.77 -23.42 -4.87
C GLU A 223 -10.71 -22.23 -4.74
N HIS A 224 -10.20 -21.11 -4.19
CA HIS A 224 -10.96 -19.87 -4.07
C HIS A 224 -10.10 -18.71 -4.55
N SER A 225 -10.77 -17.66 -5.03
CA SER A 225 -10.11 -16.43 -5.48
C SER A 225 -10.88 -15.19 -5.08
N PHE A 226 -10.15 -14.13 -4.78
CA PHE A 226 -10.66 -12.84 -4.33
C PHE A 226 -9.94 -11.73 -5.08
N LEU A 227 -10.62 -10.60 -5.32
CA LEU A 227 -10.01 -9.41 -5.89
C LEU A 227 -9.93 -8.27 -4.87
N HIS A 228 -8.91 -7.45 -5.03
CA HIS A 228 -8.84 -6.13 -4.43
C HIS A 228 -8.33 -5.12 -5.45
N LYS A 229 -9.03 -4.01 -5.62
CA LYS A 229 -8.67 -2.95 -6.57
C LYS A 229 -8.02 -1.78 -5.83
N TRP A 230 -6.73 -1.51 -6.12
CA TRP A 230 -5.99 -0.35 -5.63
C TRP A 230 -6.06 0.77 -6.65
N LEU A 231 -6.89 1.79 -6.41
CA LEU A 231 -7.02 2.95 -7.30
C LEU A 231 -5.76 3.83 -7.26
N TYR A 232 -5.12 3.91 -6.12
CA TYR A 232 -3.91 4.69 -5.88
C TYR A 232 -2.79 3.77 -5.39
N ALA A 233 -2.34 2.84 -6.26
CA ALA A 233 -1.35 1.83 -5.88
C ALA A 233 0.05 2.42 -5.71
N GLN A 234 0.43 3.34 -6.58
CA GLN A 234 1.72 4.02 -6.57
C GLN A 234 1.64 5.30 -7.40
N SER A 235 2.24 6.40 -6.94
CA SER A 235 2.38 7.62 -7.74
C SER A 235 3.23 7.34 -8.99
N LYS A 236 2.81 7.89 -10.15
CA LYS A 236 3.60 7.77 -11.40
C LYS A 236 4.82 8.69 -11.38
N LYS A 237 4.79 9.76 -10.59
CA LYS A 237 5.86 10.73 -10.40
C LYS A 237 5.93 11.15 -8.93
N ASN A 238 7.14 11.32 -8.42
CA ASN A 238 7.34 11.87 -7.08
C ASN A 238 7.47 13.38 -7.12
N LEU A 239 7.08 14.01 -6.03
CA LEU A 239 7.34 15.42 -5.74
C LEU A 239 8.66 15.59 -4.98
N GLU A 240 9.29 16.72 -5.12
CA GLU A 240 10.51 17.05 -4.37
C GLU A 240 10.21 17.31 -2.88
N GLY A 241 11.16 16.95 -2.03
CA GLY A 241 11.08 17.08 -0.57
C GLY A 241 10.31 15.94 0.08
N TYR A 242 10.21 15.97 1.40
CA TYR A 242 9.54 14.93 2.21
C TYR A 242 8.10 15.28 2.55
N PHE A 243 7.73 16.55 2.43
CA PHE A 243 6.39 17.07 2.65
C PHE A 243 6.17 18.39 1.93
N ARG A 244 4.93 18.81 1.81
CA ARG A 244 4.55 20.15 1.33
C ARG A 244 3.83 20.91 2.45
N LYS A 245 4.37 22.08 2.81
CA LYS A 245 3.74 23.01 3.72
C LYS A 245 2.83 23.96 2.95
N ILE A 246 1.63 24.18 3.43
CA ILE A 246 0.67 25.13 2.86
C ILE A 246 0.69 26.39 3.72
N ALA A 247 1.21 27.47 3.14
CA ALA A 247 1.48 28.71 3.88
C ALA A 247 0.21 29.50 4.30
N SER A 248 -0.90 29.30 3.59
CA SER A 248 -2.14 30.07 3.74
C SER A 248 -2.84 29.94 5.10
N TYR A 249 -2.42 29.00 5.95
CA TYR A 249 -3.04 28.70 7.25
C TYR A 249 -1.99 28.75 8.38
N ASP A 250 -1.30 29.88 8.50
CA ASP A 250 -0.25 30.10 9.51
C ASP A 250 0.77 28.97 9.61
N ASN A 251 1.00 28.31 8.47
CA ASN A 251 1.90 27.14 8.38
C ASN A 251 1.46 25.95 9.24
N ARG A 252 0.15 25.77 9.45
CA ARG A 252 -0.42 24.68 10.26
C ARG A 252 -0.99 23.54 9.42
N LEU A 253 -0.83 23.59 8.08
CA LEU A 253 -1.26 22.54 7.16
C LEU A 253 -0.07 21.95 6.42
N PHE A 254 0.06 20.62 6.49
CA PHE A 254 1.09 19.86 5.82
C PHE A 254 0.50 18.72 5.00
N LEU A 255 1.09 18.46 3.85
CA LEU A 255 0.81 17.29 3.03
C LEU A 255 2.05 16.40 3.06
N ALA A 256 1.91 15.13 3.40
CA ALA A 256 3.00 14.15 3.45
C ALA A 256 2.52 12.80 2.90
N GLY A 257 3.44 11.88 2.67
CA GLY A 257 3.14 10.53 2.20
C GLY A 257 4.08 10.07 1.10
N GLU A 258 3.77 8.94 0.50
CA GLU A 258 4.65 8.22 -0.43
C GLU A 258 5.03 8.99 -1.70
N VAL A 259 4.26 10.00 -2.08
CA VAL A 259 4.52 10.84 -3.25
C VAL A 259 5.67 11.83 -2.99
N PHE A 260 5.93 12.15 -1.73
CA PHE A 260 7.05 12.94 -1.28
C PHE A 260 8.19 11.99 -0.85
N GLY A 261 9.44 12.39 -0.93
CA GLY A 261 10.57 11.57 -0.48
C GLY A 261 10.84 10.29 -1.28
N GLY A 262 10.03 9.98 -2.27
CA GLY A 262 10.12 8.79 -3.11
C GLY A 262 9.01 7.77 -2.85
N SER A 263 8.40 7.28 -3.93
CA SER A 263 7.33 6.27 -3.86
C SER A 263 7.91 4.98 -3.32
N LYS A 264 7.53 4.56 -2.17
CA LYS A 264 7.73 3.27 -1.49
C LYS A 264 7.64 3.49 0.02
N ILE A 265 7.80 2.44 0.79
CA ILE A 265 7.72 2.48 2.26
C ILE A 265 8.77 3.42 2.86
N GLU A 266 10.01 3.39 2.36
CA GLU A 266 11.08 4.29 2.83
C GLU A 266 10.73 5.76 2.62
N GLY A 267 10.27 6.15 1.42
CA GLY A 267 9.89 7.54 1.17
C GLY A 267 8.68 8.02 1.95
N ALA A 268 7.80 7.10 2.38
CA ALA A 268 6.70 7.45 3.28
C ALA A 268 7.13 7.50 4.76
N TYR A 269 8.30 6.93 5.10
CA TYR A 269 8.89 6.98 6.45
C TYR A 269 9.69 8.27 6.65
N LEU A 270 10.51 8.66 5.68
CA LEU A 270 11.33 9.88 5.69
C LEU A 270 10.47 11.15 5.57
#